data_87e863c714e14d2111e73af3d1e43756
#
_entry.id   87e863c714e14d2111e73af3d1e43756
#
_cell.length_a   1.000
_cell.length_b   1.000
_cell.length_c   1.000
_cell.angle_alpha   90.00
_cell.angle_beta   90.00
_cell.angle_gamma   90.00
#
_symmetry.space_group_name_H-M   'P 1'
#
loop_
_entity.id
_entity.type
_entity.pdbx_description
1 polymer ?
#
loop_
_entity_poly.entity_id
_entity_poly.type
_entity_poly.pdbx_seq_one_letter_code
_entity_poly.pdbx_strand_id
1 'polypeptide(L)'
;MGADQSAVKNLNDFIKAQKTDSPWFAYLDLALEAKTPSDYDRTLQDIDSLLEKTLESTPLENALVIITSEHALTFNEMNEKERENYFGRDEVQVPLLVYWKDLPVGKQNGLSNHADIFSALMQTVFGVENSLMDYSQGRNLFDLKGDDWVLASNFHWNVVIQPDGTQYHIDRKGNSKKFDKDYIEQSSDRPPLGIFLEAFQLQNFFFEK
;
A
#
# COMPACT_ATOMS: atom_id res chain seq x y z
N MET A 1 12.75 19.10 3.44
CA MET A 1 12.57 19.83 2.16
C MET A 1 13.83 19.86 1.30
N GLY A 2 14.99 20.29 1.78
CA GLY A 2 16.20 20.34 0.92
C GLY A 2 16.61 18.97 0.36
N ALA A 3 16.47 17.88 1.09
CA ALA A 3 16.77 16.53 0.64
C ALA A 3 15.80 16.07 -0.46
N ASP A 4 14.50 16.28 -0.27
CA ASP A 4 13.47 15.90 -1.24
C ASP A 4 13.60 16.67 -2.56
N GLN A 5 13.86 17.97 -2.49
CA GLN A 5 14.14 18.79 -3.68
C GLN A 5 15.36 18.28 -4.45
N SER A 6 16.41 17.85 -3.72
CA SER A 6 17.59 17.25 -4.32
C SER A 6 17.30 15.89 -4.95
N ALA A 7 16.50 15.06 -4.28
CA ALA A 7 16.08 13.75 -4.80
C ALA A 7 15.26 13.90 -6.10
N VAL A 8 14.28 14.81 -6.11
CA VAL A 8 13.49 15.12 -7.31
C VAL A 8 14.36 15.67 -8.44
N LYS A 9 15.30 16.58 -8.13
CA LYS A 9 16.22 17.08 -9.14
C LYS A 9 17.06 15.96 -9.75
N ASN A 10 17.63 15.10 -8.91
CA ASN A 10 18.46 13.98 -9.37
C ASN A 10 17.64 12.99 -10.23
N LEU A 11 16.40 12.69 -9.85
CA LEU A 11 15.50 11.87 -10.64
C LEU A 11 15.19 12.51 -12.00
N ASN A 12 14.88 13.80 -12.02
CA ASN A 12 14.59 14.52 -13.27
C ASN A 12 15.82 14.57 -14.20
N ASP A 13 17.00 14.76 -13.64
CA ASP A 13 18.26 14.71 -14.40
C ASP A 13 18.52 13.28 -14.94
N PHE A 14 18.23 12.25 -14.14
CA PHE A 14 18.29 10.85 -14.56
C PHE A 14 17.32 10.57 -15.72
N ILE A 15 16.05 10.95 -15.58
CA ILE A 15 15.01 10.74 -16.62
C ILE A 15 15.43 11.40 -17.94
N LYS A 16 15.91 12.63 -17.89
CA LYS A 16 16.39 13.38 -19.09
C LYS A 16 17.60 12.75 -19.76
N ALA A 17 18.43 12.04 -19.00
CA ALA A 17 19.63 11.36 -19.52
C ALA A 17 19.32 9.99 -20.12
N GLN A 18 18.10 9.45 -19.93
CA GLN A 18 17.75 8.12 -20.44
C GLN A 18 17.61 8.13 -21.96
N LYS A 19 18.09 7.05 -22.59
CA LYS A 19 17.86 6.79 -24.01
C LYS A 19 16.47 6.15 -24.18
N THR A 20 15.79 6.50 -25.24
CA THR A 20 14.43 6.02 -25.56
C THR A 20 14.32 4.51 -25.72
N ASP A 21 15.43 3.81 -25.95
CA ASP A 21 15.44 2.40 -26.34
C ASP A 21 15.78 1.43 -25.20
N SER A 22 15.98 1.94 -23.98
CA SER A 22 16.32 1.11 -22.83
C SER A 22 15.30 1.29 -21.70
N PRO A 23 14.70 0.19 -21.20
CA PRO A 23 13.82 0.29 -20.04
C PRO A 23 14.61 0.74 -18.81
N TRP A 24 13.97 1.52 -17.97
CA TRP A 24 14.54 1.97 -16.70
C TRP A 24 13.50 1.85 -15.59
N PHE A 25 13.98 1.79 -14.37
CA PHE A 25 13.18 1.84 -13.16
C PHE A 25 13.72 2.93 -12.25
N ALA A 26 12.83 3.68 -11.64
CA ALA A 26 13.18 4.67 -10.63
C ALA A 26 12.25 4.53 -9.43
N TYR A 27 12.84 4.66 -8.24
CA TYR A 27 12.13 4.75 -6.97
C TYR A 27 12.47 6.10 -6.34
N LEU A 28 11.45 6.87 -6.02
CA LEU A 28 11.57 8.16 -5.36
C LEU A 28 10.87 8.07 -4.01
N ASP A 29 11.62 8.27 -2.94
CA ASP A 29 11.12 8.38 -1.58
C ASP A 29 11.11 9.85 -1.16
N LEU A 30 9.96 10.34 -0.73
CA LEU A 30 9.74 11.71 -0.25
C LEU A 30 9.29 11.66 1.20
N ALA A 31 10.04 12.31 2.08
CA ALA A 31 9.75 12.32 3.51
C ALA A 31 8.54 13.19 3.85
N LEU A 32 7.50 12.59 4.40
CA LEU A 32 6.37 13.31 4.97
C LEU A 32 6.52 13.35 6.49
N GLU A 33 7.22 14.37 6.99
CA GLU A 33 7.37 14.61 8.43
C GLU A 33 6.37 15.70 8.87
N ALA A 34 5.46 15.34 9.77
CA ALA A 34 4.49 16.28 10.34
C ALA A 34 4.25 15.96 11.82
N LYS A 35 4.19 17.01 12.64
CA LYS A 35 3.89 16.90 14.07
C LYS A 35 2.46 17.30 14.41
N THR A 36 1.83 18.05 13.53
CA THR A 36 0.46 18.55 13.66
C THR A 36 -0.29 18.36 12.36
N PRO A 37 -1.64 18.32 12.36
CA PRO A 37 -2.44 18.31 11.15
C PRO A 37 -2.09 19.46 10.18
N SER A 38 -1.84 20.65 10.70
CA SER A 38 -1.46 21.82 9.87
C SER A 38 -0.08 21.65 9.21
N ASP A 39 0.88 21.00 9.90
CA ASP A 39 2.17 20.68 9.31
C ASP A 39 2.00 19.63 8.21
N TYR A 40 1.12 18.66 8.43
CA TYR A 40 0.80 17.62 7.45
C TYR A 40 0.27 18.21 6.16
N ASP A 41 -0.75 19.07 6.25
CA ASP A 41 -1.36 19.70 5.08
C ASP A 41 -0.32 20.52 4.27
N ARG A 42 0.56 21.25 4.97
CA ARG A 42 1.62 22.03 4.31
C ARG A 42 2.65 21.11 3.63
N THR A 43 3.11 20.08 4.34
CA THR A 43 4.09 19.14 3.77
C THR A 43 3.50 18.39 2.58
N LEU A 44 2.22 18.02 2.64
CA LEU A 44 1.53 17.38 1.53
C LEU A 44 1.45 18.29 0.29
N GLN A 45 1.18 19.59 0.46
CA GLN A 45 1.21 20.57 -0.64
C GLN A 45 2.62 20.71 -1.25
N ASP A 46 3.66 20.69 -0.41
CA ASP A 46 5.05 20.72 -0.88
C ASP A 46 5.39 19.45 -1.68
N ILE A 47 4.97 18.27 -1.21
CA ILE A 47 5.13 16.98 -1.92
C ILE A 47 4.38 17.01 -3.24
N ASP A 48 3.13 17.48 -3.27
CA ASP A 48 2.33 17.62 -4.49
C ASP A 48 3.06 18.44 -5.55
N SER A 49 3.62 19.58 -5.14
CA SER A 49 4.42 20.43 -6.03
C SER A 49 5.71 19.77 -6.54
N LEU A 50 6.32 18.88 -5.75
CA LEU A 50 7.49 18.10 -6.17
C LEU A 50 7.09 16.99 -7.15
N LEU A 51 5.97 16.32 -6.91
CA LEU A 51 5.42 15.29 -7.80
C LEU A 51 5.03 15.91 -9.16
N GLU A 52 4.39 17.06 -9.19
CA GLU A 52 4.08 17.80 -10.43
C GLU A 52 5.34 17.97 -11.29
N LYS A 53 6.43 18.49 -10.71
CA LYS A 53 7.70 18.68 -11.42
C LYS A 53 8.32 17.38 -11.93
N THR A 54 8.13 16.29 -11.18
CA THR A 54 8.61 14.95 -11.59
C THR A 54 7.80 14.45 -12.77
N LEU A 55 6.47 14.57 -12.71
CA LEU A 55 5.56 14.11 -13.76
C LEU A 55 5.77 14.92 -15.07
N GLU A 56 6.01 16.22 -14.97
CA GLU A 56 6.36 17.07 -16.14
C GLU A 56 7.63 16.61 -16.88
N SER A 57 8.56 15.99 -16.14
CA SER A 57 9.81 15.47 -16.70
C SER A 57 9.71 14.03 -17.16
N THR A 58 8.64 13.31 -16.83
CA THR A 58 8.46 11.89 -17.13
C THR A 58 7.76 11.72 -18.49
N PRO A 59 8.30 10.86 -19.38
CA PRO A 59 7.65 10.54 -20.67
C PRO A 59 6.43 9.65 -20.45
N LEU A 60 5.32 10.24 -20.00
CA LEU A 60 4.11 9.53 -19.54
C LEU A 60 3.49 8.61 -20.59
N GLU A 61 3.70 8.86 -21.87
CA GLU A 61 3.26 8.00 -22.96
C GLU A 61 3.90 6.61 -22.95
N ASN A 62 5.06 6.47 -22.29
CA ASN A 62 5.83 5.22 -22.21
C ASN A 62 6.18 4.82 -20.75
N ALA A 63 5.55 5.46 -19.77
CA ALA A 63 5.83 5.21 -18.37
C ALA A 63 4.61 4.63 -17.65
N LEU A 64 4.86 3.67 -16.77
CA LEU A 64 3.96 3.32 -15.68
C LEU A 64 4.42 4.11 -14.44
N VAL A 65 3.53 4.90 -13.85
CA VAL A 65 3.80 5.66 -12.63
C VAL A 65 2.90 5.15 -11.51
N ILE A 66 3.49 4.82 -10.38
CA ILE A 66 2.77 4.40 -9.17
C ILE A 66 3.14 5.37 -8.06
N ILE A 67 2.15 5.97 -7.43
CA ILE A 67 2.30 6.86 -6.29
C ILE A 67 1.55 6.24 -5.12
N THR A 68 2.27 5.97 -4.04
CA THR A 68 1.71 5.40 -2.80
C THR A 68 2.50 5.89 -1.59
N SER A 69 2.10 5.47 -0.40
CA SER A 69 2.84 5.70 0.84
C SER A 69 3.09 4.36 1.54
N GLU A 70 4.16 4.25 2.30
CA GLU A 70 4.46 3.03 3.08
C GLU A 70 3.47 2.83 4.22
N HIS A 71 3.06 3.92 4.87
CA HIS A 71 2.05 3.97 5.92
C HIS A 71 1.35 5.34 5.90
N ALA A 72 0.23 5.44 6.56
CA ALA A 72 -0.42 6.70 6.84
C ALA A 72 0.10 7.33 8.15
N LEU A 73 -0.41 8.48 8.54
CA LEU A 73 0.03 9.19 9.74
C LEU A 73 -1.18 9.54 10.60
N THR A 74 -1.28 8.90 11.76
CA THR A 74 -2.28 9.25 12.75
C THR A 74 -1.77 10.35 13.69
N PHE A 75 -2.65 11.29 14.06
CA PHE A 75 -2.41 12.32 15.06
C PHE A 75 -3.06 12.00 16.41
N ASN A 76 -3.61 10.81 16.57
CA ASN A 76 -4.17 10.37 17.83
C ASN A 76 -3.09 10.28 18.91
N GLU A 77 -3.39 10.81 20.10
CA GLU A 77 -2.51 10.66 21.26
C GLU A 77 -2.53 9.21 21.72
N MET A 78 -1.40 8.52 21.54
CA MET A 78 -1.21 7.12 21.93
C MET A 78 0.14 6.95 22.57
N ASN A 79 0.22 6.08 23.58
CA ASN A 79 1.51 5.62 24.05
C ASN A 79 2.15 4.65 23.03
N GLU A 80 3.44 4.36 23.19
CA GLU A 80 4.21 3.54 22.25
C GLU A 80 3.57 2.16 22.01
N LYS A 81 3.14 1.49 23.08
CA LYS A 81 2.51 0.16 22.99
C LYS A 81 1.14 0.19 22.31
N GLU A 82 0.36 1.25 22.49
CA GLU A 82 -0.91 1.45 21.79
C GLU A 82 -0.64 1.66 20.30
N ARG A 83 0.34 2.50 19.94
CA ARG A 83 0.72 2.77 18.55
C ARG A 83 1.21 1.52 17.83
N GLU A 84 2.06 0.71 18.47
CA GLU A 84 2.55 -0.56 17.90
C GLU A 84 1.42 -1.55 17.55
N ASN A 85 0.26 -1.43 18.17
CA ASN A 85 -0.87 -2.35 17.99
C ASN A 85 -2.08 -1.68 17.32
N TYR A 86 -1.92 -0.47 16.82
CA TYR A 86 -2.98 0.29 16.18
C TYR A 86 -3.04 0.00 14.68
N PHE A 87 -4.22 -0.35 14.19
CA PHE A 87 -4.53 -0.60 12.79
C PHE A 87 -5.77 0.19 12.36
N GLY A 88 -5.98 1.34 12.97
CA GLY A 88 -7.06 2.24 12.57
C GLY A 88 -6.90 2.68 11.11
N ARG A 89 -7.99 3.08 10.51
CA ARG A 89 -8.03 3.49 9.10
C ARG A 89 -7.04 4.62 8.79
N ASP A 90 -6.85 5.53 9.74
CA ASP A 90 -5.92 6.66 9.69
C ASP A 90 -4.43 6.26 9.82
N GLU A 91 -4.14 4.97 10.01
CA GLU A 91 -2.78 4.41 10.01
C GLU A 91 -2.54 3.47 8.82
N VAL A 92 -3.53 2.64 8.48
CA VAL A 92 -3.33 1.58 7.48
C VAL A 92 -3.82 1.93 6.08
N GLN A 93 -4.69 2.95 5.93
CA GLN A 93 -5.17 3.34 4.63
C GLN A 93 -4.26 4.39 4.00
N VAL A 94 -3.56 3.99 2.96
CA VAL A 94 -2.67 4.86 2.19
C VAL A 94 -3.26 5.16 0.81
N PRO A 95 -2.87 6.30 0.18
CA PRO A 95 -3.25 6.57 -1.20
C PRO A 95 -2.56 5.56 -2.14
N LEU A 96 -3.24 5.21 -3.22
CA LEU A 96 -2.66 4.50 -4.34
C LEU A 96 -3.18 5.13 -5.64
N LEU A 97 -2.28 5.73 -6.39
CA LEU A 97 -2.56 6.25 -7.73
C LEU A 97 -1.68 5.50 -8.73
N VAL A 98 -2.30 5.04 -9.79
CA VAL A 98 -1.60 4.36 -10.88
C VAL A 98 -1.91 5.08 -12.17
N TYR A 99 -0.88 5.54 -12.84
CA TYR A 99 -0.98 6.07 -14.19
C TYR A 99 -0.30 5.11 -15.16
N TRP A 100 -1.04 4.67 -16.14
CA TRP A 100 -0.54 3.95 -17.32
C TRP A 100 -1.46 4.26 -18.47
N LYS A 101 -0.91 4.59 -19.63
CA LYS A 101 -1.70 5.06 -20.80
C LYS A 101 -2.82 4.10 -21.21
N ASP A 102 -2.62 2.80 -20.98
CA ASP A 102 -3.56 1.75 -21.39
C ASP A 102 -4.61 1.42 -20.30
N LEU A 103 -4.53 2.08 -19.14
CA LEU A 103 -5.54 1.93 -18.09
C LEU A 103 -6.71 2.91 -18.29
N PRO A 104 -7.95 2.45 -18.09
CA PRO A 104 -9.09 3.35 -18.08
C PRO A 104 -9.01 4.33 -16.90
N VAL A 105 -9.38 5.57 -17.14
CA VAL A 105 -9.52 6.56 -16.06
C VAL A 105 -10.72 6.18 -15.19
N GLY A 106 -10.49 6.07 -13.90
CA GLY A 106 -11.52 5.72 -12.94
C GLY A 106 -10.99 5.42 -11.54
N LYS A 107 -11.90 4.97 -10.67
CA LYS A 107 -11.58 4.54 -9.31
C LYS A 107 -11.85 3.05 -9.18
N GLN A 108 -10.88 2.31 -8.67
CA GLN A 108 -11.06 0.93 -8.23
C GLN A 108 -11.74 0.90 -6.85
N ASN A 109 -12.70 0.01 -6.67
CA ASN A 109 -13.48 -0.09 -5.43
C ASN A 109 -13.06 -1.28 -4.55
N GLY A 110 -12.15 -2.12 -5.00
CA GLY A 110 -11.63 -3.25 -4.22
C GLY A 110 -10.58 -2.79 -3.21
N LEU A 111 -10.49 -3.50 -2.08
CA LEU A 111 -9.36 -3.35 -1.17
C LEU A 111 -8.09 -3.90 -1.82
N SER A 112 -6.98 -3.19 -1.64
CA SER A 112 -5.66 -3.61 -2.10
C SER A 112 -4.62 -3.44 -1.01
N ASN A 113 -3.50 -4.14 -1.15
CA ASN A 113 -2.31 -3.95 -0.33
C ASN A 113 -1.05 -3.81 -1.21
N HIS A 114 0.09 -3.52 -0.61
CA HIS A 114 1.33 -3.31 -1.36
C HIS A 114 1.81 -4.54 -2.15
N ALA A 115 1.49 -5.76 -1.71
CA ALA A 115 1.84 -6.98 -2.45
C ALA A 115 1.08 -7.08 -3.78
N ASP A 116 -0.10 -6.49 -3.88
CA ASP A 116 -0.90 -6.47 -5.10
C ASP A 116 -0.21 -5.64 -6.22
N ILE A 117 0.56 -4.61 -5.85
CA ILE A 117 1.36 -3.80 -6.79
C ILE A 117 2.39 -4.70 -7.48
N PHE A 118 3.15 -5.48 -6.70
CA PHE A 118 4.16 -6.38 -7.25
C PHE A 118 3.53 -7.43 -8.16
N SER A 119 2.43 -8.03 -7.76
CA SER A 119 1.69 -9.01 -8.55
C SER A 119 1.22 -8.45 -9.89
N ALA A 120 0.68 -7.23 -9.88
CA ALA A 120 0.24 -6.54 -11.09
C ALA A 120 1.42 -6.23 -12.03
N LEU A 121 2.56 -5.77 -11.50
CA LEU A 121 3.77 -5.52 -12.29
C LEU A 121 4.26 -6.79 -12.97
N MET A 122 4.38 -7.89 -12.23
CA MET A 122 4.87 -9.16 -12.77
C MET A 122 3.97 -9.70 -13.88
N GLN A 123 2.67 -9.72 -13.69
CA GLN A 123 1.74 -10.26 -14.69
C GLN A 123 1.55 -9.30 -15.86
N THR A 124 1.32 -8.02 -15.60
CA THR A 124 0.84 -7.09 -16.61
C THR A 124 1.97 -6.40 -17.36
N VAL A 125 3.06 -6.05 -16.66
CA VAL A 125 4.19 -5.33 -17.27
C VAL A 125 5.25 -6.30 -17.78
N PHE A 126 5.60 -7.30 -16.98
CA PHE A 126 6.65 -8.26 -17.33
C PHE A 126 6.15 -9.53 -18.02
N GLY A 127 4.82 -9.70 -18.13
CA GLY A 127 4.21 -10.83 -18.83
C GLY A 127 4.52 -12.19 -18.20
N VAL A 128 4.68 -12.24 -16.89
CA VAL A 128 4.95 -13.50 -16.17
C VAL A 128 3.69 -14.35 -16.15
N GLU A 129 3.75 -15.53 -16.75
CA GLU A 129 2.64 -16.47 -16.89
C GLU A 129 2.53 -17.46 -15.73
N ASN A 130 3.53 -17.52 -14.85
CA ASN A 130 3.48 -18.36 -13.65
C ASN A 130 2.29 -17.99 -12.77
N SER A 131 1.80 -18.97 -11.97
CA SER A 131 0.81 -18.69 -10.95
C SER A 131 1.30 -17.60 -9.99
N LEU A 132 0.44 -16.65 -9.62
CA LEU A 132 0.77 -15.64 -8.59
C LEU A 132 1.29 -16.28 -7.31
N MET A 133 0.71 -17.41 -6.90
CA MET A 133 1.10 -18.17 -5.72
C MET A 133 2.54 -18.71 -5.76
N ASP A 134 3.20 -18.73 -6.91
CA ASP A 134 4.60 -19.16 -7.00
C ASP A 134 5.59 -18.08 -6.54
N TYR A 135 5.19 -16.80 -6.52
CA TYR A 135 6.11 -15.70 -6.26
C TYR A 135 5.51 -14.52 -5.46
N SER A 136 4.21 -14.48 -5.20
CA SER A 136 3.56 -13.38 -4.46
C SER A 136 2.39 -13.86 -3.61
N GLN A 137 2.15 -13.15 -2.51
CA GLN A 137 0.93 -13.26 -1.71
C GLN A 137 -0.14 -12.24 -2.14
N GLY A 138 0.22 -11.32 -3.03
CA GLY A 138 -0.70 -10.31 -3.56
C GLY A 138 -1.57 -10.85 -4.69
N ARG A 139 -2.60 -10.08 -5.01
CA ARG A 139 -3.51 -10.31 -6.14
C ARG A 139 -3.15 -9.37 -7.28
N ASN A 140 -3.72 -9.57 -8.45
CA ASN A 140 -3.56 -8.61 -9.52
C ASN A 140 -4.35 -7.33 -9.19
N LEU A 141 -3.64 -6.21 -9.01
CA LEU A 141 -4.21 -4.91 -8.68
C LEU A 141 -5.27 -4.43 -9.70
N PHE A 142 -5.16 -4.88 -10.95
CA PHE A 142 -6.07 -4.48 -12.03
C PHE A 142 -7.31 -5.38 -12.16
N ASP A 143 -7.41 -6.45 -11.35
CA ASP A 143 -8.53 -7.41 -11.33
C ASP A 143 -9.07 -7.64 -9.90
N LEU A 144 -9.09 -6.59 -9.07
CA LEU A 144 -9.61 -6.67 -7.71
C LEU A 144 -11.14 -6.78 -7.70
N LYS A 145 -11.65 -7.60 -6.81
CA LYS A 145 -13.08 -7.74 -6.54
C LYS A 145 -13.48 -6.94 -5.32
N GLY A 146 -14.71 -6.43 -5.31
CA GLY A 146 -15.19 -5.54 -4.24
C GLY A 146 -15.44 -6.24 -2.89
N ASP A 147 -15.48 -7.56 -2.86
CA ASP A 147 -15.72 -8.39 -1.68
C ASP A 147 -14.43 -9.01 -1.11
N ASP A 148 -13.29 -8.75 -1.72
CA ASP A 148 -12.01 -9.25 -1.25
C ASP A 148 -11.56 -8.54 0.04
N TRP A 149 -11.03 -9.29 0.98
CA TRP A 149 -10.36 -8.78 2.18
C TRP A 149 -8.86 -8.60 1.96
N VAL A 150 -8.19 -7.86 2.83
CA VAL A 150 -6.72 -7.71 2.81
C VAL A 150 -6.12 -8.11 4.15
N LEU A 151 -4.86 -8.55 4.11
CA LEU A 151 -4.05 -8.86 5.28
C LEU A 151 -3.06 -7.74 5.53
N ALA A 152 -3.07 -7.21 6.75
CA ALA A 152 -2.03 -6.38 7.31
C ALA A 152 -1.40 -7.09 8.50
N SER A 153 -0.14 -6.84 8.82
CA SER A 153 0.49 -7.49 9.96
C SER A 153 1.60 -6.64 10.57
N ASN A 154 1.81 -6.87 11.85
CA ASN A 154 3.00 -6.43 12.57
C ASN A 154 3.61 -7.61 13.33
N PHE A 155 4.55 -7.32 14.25
CA PHE A 155 5.20 -8.37 15.03
C PHE A 155 4.25 -9.17 15.94
N HIS A 156 3.12 -8.59 16.36
CA HIS A 156 2.19 -9.17 17.34
C HIS A 156 0.91 -9.72 16.71
N TRP A 157 0.41 -9.06 15.67
CA TRP A 157 -0.92 -9.27 15.10
C TRP A 157 -0.91 -9.52 13.61
N ASN A 158 -1.80 -10.37 13.20
CA ASN A 158 -2.27 -10.50 11.84
C ASN A 158 -3.67 -9.94 11.79
N VAL A 159 -3.90 -9.00 10.91
CA VAL A 159 -5.15 -8.26 10.84
C VAL A 159 -5.78 -8.47 9.48
N VAL A 160 -6.92 -9.15 9.48
CA VAL A 160 -7.79 -9.24 8.30
C VAL A 160 -8.68 -8.04 8.29
N ILE A 161 -8.66 -7.26 7.22
CA ILE A 161 -9.48 -6.08 7.01
C ILE A 161 -10.49 -6.40 5.90
N GLN A 162 -11.78 -6.31 6.22
CA GLN A 162 -12.87 -6.56 5.29
C GLN A 162 -13.30 -5.27 4.54
N PRO A 163 -14.00 -5.39 3.40
CA PRO A 163 -14.45 -4.24 2.62
C PRO A 163 -15.38 -3.28 3.37
N ASP A 164 -16.13 -3.78 4.33
CA ASP A 164 -17.01 -2.98 5.20
C ASP A 164 -16.27 -2.25 6.33
N GLY A 165 -14.94 -2.44 6.43
CA GLY A 165 -14.09 -1.87 7.46
C GLY A 165 -13.99 -2.71 8.73
N THR A 166 -14.70 -3.83 8.83
CA THR A 166 -14.55 -4.79 9.94
C THR A 166 -13.13 -5.36 9.94
N GLN A 167 -12.51 -5.43 11.12
CA GLN A 167 -11.17 -5.98 11.29
C GLN A 167 -11.18 -7.15 12.28
N TYR A 168 -10.39 -8.18 11.97
CA TYR A 168 -10.10 -9.28 12.88
C TYR A 168 -8.61 -9.31 13.15
N HIS A 169 -8.23 -9.02 14.38
CA HIS A 169 -6.86 -9.09 14.85
C HIS A 169 -6.60 -10.47 15.46
N ILE A 170 -5.61 -11.17 14.97
CA ILE A 170 -5.29 -12.55 15.35
C ILE A 170 -3.85 -12.58 15.85
N ASP A 171 -3.64 -12.98 17.10
CA ASP A 171 -2.30 -13.14 17.66
C ASP A 171 -1.67 -14.49 17.26
N ARG A 172 -0.39 -14.67 17.56
CA ARG A 172 0.35 -15.90 17.26
C ARG A 172 -0.16 -17.14 17.99
N LYS A 173 -1.01 -16.98 19.01
CA LYS A 173 -1.63 -18.07 19.79
C LYS A 173 -3.04 -18.40 19.27
N GLY A 174 -3.52 -17.67 18.28
CA GLY A 174 -4.86 -17.82 17.72
C GLY A 174 -5.95 -17.11 18.53
N ASN A 175 -5.61 -16.25 19.50
CA ASN A 175 -6.61 -15.38 20.12
C ASN A 175 -7.00 -14.30 19.12
N SER A 176 -8.29 -13.95 19.10
CA SER A 176 -8.78 -12.94 18.18
C SER A 176 -9.54 -11.84 18.89
N LYS A 177 -9.49 -10.66 18.29
CA LYS A 177 -10.29 -9.48 18.61
C LYS A 177 -10.98 -9.01 17.34
N LYS A 178 -12.19 -8.47 17.48
CA LYS A 178 -12.94 -7.87 16.39
C LYS A 178 -13.08 -6.38 16.61
N PHE A 179 -12.88 -5.61 15.57
CA PHE A 179 -13.12 -4.17 15.56
C PHE A 179 -14.10 -3.84 14.44
N ASP A 180 -14.95 -2.85 14.67
CA ASP A 180 -15.80 -2.31 13.61
C ASP A 180 -15.05 -1.28 12.74
N LYS A 181 -15.75 -0.72 11.76
CA LYS A 181 -15.20 0.28 10.82
C LYS A 181 -14.68 1.57 11.49
N ASP A 182 -15.13 1.86 12.71
CA ASP A 182 -14.73 3.03 13.51
C ASP A 182 -13.63 2.66 14.54
N TYR A 183 -13.05 1.48 14.39
CA TYR A 183 -11.99 0.90 15.24
C TYR A 183 -12.43 0.73 16.71
N ILE A 184 -13.70 0.42 16.94
CA ILE A 184 -14.24 0.13 18.26
C ILE A 184 -14.26 -1.40 18.46
N GLU A 185 -13.60 -1.87 19.54
CA GLU A 185 -13.55 -3.29 19.88
C GLU A 185 -14.95 -3.82 20.18
N GLN A 186 -15.33 -4.87 19.47
CA GLN A 186 -16.61 -5.56 19.61
C GLN A 186 -16.46 -6.80 20.51
N SER A 187 -17.57 -7.26 21.10
CA SER A 187 -17.57 -8.54 21.82
C SER A 187 -17.11 -9.67 20.88
N SER A 188 -16.28 -10.57 21.40
CA SER A 188 -15.44 -11.52 20.67
C SER A 188 -16.17 -12.48 19.74
N ASP A 189 -16.49 -12.03 18.53
CA ASP A 189 -16.74 -12.94 17.42
C ASP A 189 -15.40 -13.32 16.78
N ARG A 190 -15.19 -14.61 16.59
CA ARG A 190 -14.03 -15.09 15.83
C ARG A 190 -14.21 -14.76 14.35
N PRO A 191 -13.12 -14.56 13.60
CA PRO A 191 -13.22 -14.42 12.16
C PRO A 191 -13.92 -15.63 11.55
N PRO A 192 -14.65 -15.46 10.44
CA PRO A 192 -15.19 -16.60 9.69
C PRO A 192 -14.08 -17.61 9.41
N LEU A 193 -14.35 -18.90 9.64
CA LEU A 193 -13.33 -19.95 9.58
C LEU A 193 -12.58 -19.97 8.24
N GLY A 194 -13.28 -19.73 7.12
CA GLY A 194 -12.66 -19.67 5.80
C GLY A 194 -11.60 -18.57 5.71
N ILE A 195 -11.95 -17.35 6.11
CA ILE A 195 -11.02 -16.19 6.13
C ILE A 195 -9.83 -16.48 7.05
N PHE A 196 -10.09 -17.06 8.22
CA PHE A 196 -9.01 -17.41 9.16
C PHE A 196 -8.01 -18.39 8.55
N LEU A 197 -8.50 -19.46 7.89
CA LEU A 197 -7.65 -20.46 7.27
C LEU A 197 -6.86 -19.89 6.09
N GLU A 198 -7.49 -19.08 5.24
CA GLU A 198 -6.82 -18.42 4.12
C GLU A 198 -5.74 -17.44 4.59
N ALA A 199 -6.04 -16.61 5.60
CA ALA A 199 -5.05 -15.68 6.18
C ALA A 199 -3.85 -16.43 6.76
N PHE A 200 -4.09 -17.56 7.44
CA PHE A 200 -3.04 -18.40 7.99
C PHE A 200 -2.22 -19.08 6.89
N GLN A 201 -2.86 -19.57 5.83
CA GLN A 201 -2.16 -20.12 4.66
C GLN A 201 -1.29 -19.09 3.96
N LEU A 202 -1.79 -17.86 3.74
CA LEU A 202 -1.03 -16.79 3.14
C LEU A 202 0.23 -16.45 3.95
N GLN A 203 0.14 -16.42 5.28
CA GLN A 203 1.30 -16.17 6.14
C GLN A 203 2.38 -17.23 6.03
N ASN A 204 1.99 -18.49 5.96
CA ASN A 204 2.93 -19.61 5.99
C ASN A 204 3.41 -20.01 4.58
N PHE A 205 2.85 -19.42 3.55
CA PHE A 205 3.02 -19.85 2.16
C PHE A 205 4.49 -19.95 1.71
N PHE A 206 5.35 -19.04 2.16
CA PHE A 206 6.78 -19.05 1.82
C PHE A 206 7.67 -19.71 2.89
N PHE A 207 7.11 -20.14 4.03
CA PHE A 207 7.87 -20.77 5.11
C PHE A 207 7.86 -22.31 5.07
N GLU A 208 6.97 -22.90 4.28
CA GLU A 208 6.79 -24.37 4.20
C GLU A 208 7.51 -25.01 3.00
N LYS A 209 8.44 -24.29 2.36
CA LYS A 209 9.25 -24.82 1.23
C LYS A 209 10.63 -25.20 1.65
#